data_af718fdf9bcb3e1c64b8a06769a1d19f
#
_entry.id   af718fdf9bcb3e1c64b8a06769a1d19f
#
_cell.length_a   1.000
_cell.length_b   1.000
_cell.length_c   1.000
_cell.angle_alpha   90.00
_cell.angle_beta   90.00
_cell.angle_gamma   90.00
#
_symmetry.space_group_name_H-M   'P 1'
#
loop_
_entity.id
_entity.type
_entity.pdbx_description
1 polymer ?
#
loop_
_entity_poly.entity_id
_entity_poly.type
_entity_poly.pdbx_seq_one_letter_code
_entity_poly.pdbx_strand_id
1 'polypeptide(L)'
;MTKNFWIIALISLINSLSVTILLPTIYLYGRQFGLNDFQTSFLFAIYSLSQFFATPVIGKLSDRLGRKPLLILSLLGTVIANLIAGTANTASLLFFARFLDGITGGNVSVAQAVISDVTPPQDRARAFNINGAAFGLGFVLGPVISLFAQKISLGASFLVSSFIALIALIITILFLPETLSQRSDKIRNILDLGLDRLITGFSIPKLGILLIINFLLGTTFSIFTYGLQPYFIHALKQNNESLTLLFLMVGVIAVCMQLWGSGLLMIKFNLISILFFGLLIRSLSFILMPVWENVVYFVIVTFMFSLFNALIQPIITTLISLNAKPQEQGIALGLNSSYLSIANAIGPVIAGLLIHQSNPKTYGYPLYLAGFLTLLVLMLAVRTRKQYQV
;
A
#
# COMPACT_ATOMS: atom_id res chain seq x y z
N MET A 1 -21.61 -13.52 9.11
CA MET A 1 -21.29 -12.16 8.63
C MET A 1 -22.58 -11.37 8.42
N THR A 2 -22.67 -10.17 9.02
CA THR A 2 -23.85 -9.30 8.94
C THR A 2 -23.96 -8.60 7.58
N LYS A 3 -25.15 -8.06 7.26
CA LYS A 3 -25.34 -7.21 6.05
C LYS A 3 -24.35 -6.04 6.04
N ASN A 4 -24.16 -5.39 7.19
CA ASN A 4 -23.24 -4.24 7.32
C ASN A 4 -21.78 -4.61 7.03
N PHE A 5 -21.34 -5.83 7.36
CA PHE A 5 -20.03 -6.33 6.99
C PHE A 5 -19.83 -6.38 5.46
N TRP A 6 -20.81 -6.90 4.71
CA TRP A 6 -20.69 -6.98 3.25
C TRP A 6 -20.70 -5.60 2.58
N ILE A 7 -21.46 -4.65 3.16
CA ILE A 7 -21.44 -3.26 2.69
C ILE A 7 -20.04 -2.66 2.85
N ILE A 8 -19.41 -2.79 4.03
CA ILE A 8 -18.06 -2.24 4.23
C ILE A 8 -17.00 -2.98 3.42
N ALA A 9 -17.13 -4.29 3.22
CA ALA A 9 -16.23 -5.05 2.36
C ALA A 9 -16.32 -4.58 0.89
N LEU A 10 -17.53 -4.29 0.40
CA LEU A 10 -17.75 -3.70 -0.93
C LEU A 10 -17.14 -2.29 -1.02
N ILE A 11 -17.35 -1.44 -0.01
CA ILE A 11 -16.74 -0.10 0.06
C ILE A 11 -15.21 -0.21 0.02
N SER A 12 -14.63 -1.16 0.75
CA SER A 12 -13.18 -1.40 0.77
C SER A 12 -12.65 -1.87 -0.60
N LEU A 13 -13.38 -2.74 -1.28
CA LEU A 13 -13.04 -3.15 -2.66
C LEU A 13 -13.04 -1.96 -3.61
N ILE A 14 -14.10 -1.15 -3.59
CA ILE A 14 -14.25 0.01 -4.45
C ILE A 14 -13.15 1.04 -4.14
N ASN A 15 -12.84 1.25 -2.87
CA ASN A 15 -11.73 2.11 -2.45
C ASN A 15 -10.36 1.59 -2.92
N SER A 16 -10.13 0.28 -2.84
CA SER A 16 -8.92 -0.34 -3.37
C SER A 16 -8.79 -0.14 -4.88
N LEU A 17 -9.87 -0.31 -5.63
CA LEU A 17 -9.90 -0.02 -7.07
C LEU A 17 -9.49 1.43 -7.36
N SER A 18 -10.07 2.39 -6.63
CA SER A 18 -9.76 3.82 -6.78
C SER A 18 -8.26 4.11 -6.65
N VAL A 19 -7.58 3.45 -5.71
CA VAL A 19 -6.13 3.62 -5.49
C VAL A 19 -5.31 2.89 -6.55
N THR A 20 -5.66 1.66 -6.87
CA THR A 20 -4.82 0.79 -7.72
C THR A 20 -4.87 1.13 -9.21
N ILE A 21 -5.95 1.78 -9.67
CA ILE A 21 -6.05 2.37 -11.01
C ILE A 21 -4.92 3.39 -11.26
N LEU A 22 -4.50 4.10 -10.23
CA LEU A 22 -3.51 5.18 -10.35
C LEU A 22 -2.07 4.67 -10.38
N LEU A 23 -1.78 3.48 -9.84
CA LEU A 23 -0.42 2.97 -9.72
C LEU A 23 0.39 2.98 -11.03
N PRO A 24 -0.13 2.48 -12.17
CA PRO A 24 0.62 2.51 -13.43
C PRO A 24 0.61 3.88 -14.11
N THR A 25 -0.21 4.83 -13.64
CA THR A 25 -0.45 6.10 -14.35
C THR A 25 0.30 7.27 -13.73
N ILE A 26 0.42 7.32 -12.40
CA ILE A 26 0.82 8.53 -11.67
C ILE A 26 2.22 9.03 -12.04
N TYR A 27 3.19 8.13 -12.29
CA TYR A 27 4.53 8.50 -12.73
C TYR A 27 4.49 9.21 -14.08
N LEU A 28 3.85 8.59 -15.05
CA LEU A 28 3.75 9.12 -16.42
C LEU A 28 2.93 10.42 -16.49
N TYR A 29 1.89 10.51 -15.67
CA TYR A 29 1.10 11.71 -15.57
C TYR A 29 1.91 12.89 -15.00
N GLY A 30 2.74 12.65 -13.97
CA GLY A 30 3.68 13.65 -13.50
C GLY A 30 4.68 14.09 -14.57
N ARG A 31 5.19 13.14 -15.37
CA ARG A 31 6.09 13.43 -16.50
C ARG A 31 5.43 14.30 -17.58
N GLN A 32 4.14 14.14 -17.82
CA GLN A 32 3.38 14.96 -18.78
C GLN A 32 3.38 16.44 -18.42
N PHE A 33 3.46 16.79 -17.11
CA PHE A 33 3.60 18.17 -16.62
C PHE A 33 5.05 18.67 -16.55
N GLY A 34 6.00 17.97 -17.16
CA GLY A 34 7.41 18.38 -17.19
C GLY A 34 8.18 18.08 -15.91
N LEU A 35 7.61 17.37 -14.97
CA LEU A 35 8.32 16.96 -13.74
C LEU A 35 9.45 15.98 -14.08
N ASN A 36 10.61 16.17 -13.49
CA ASN A 36 11.69 15.17 -13.55
C ASN A 36 11.40 13.97 -12.63
N ASP A 37 12.24 12.92 -12.70
CA ASP A 37 12.01 11.69 -11.92
C ASP A 37 12.01 11.96 -10.41
N PHE A 38 12.90 12.83 -9.92
CA PHE A 38 12.93 13.22 -8.53
C PHE A 38 11.66 13.99 -8.12
N GLN A 39 11.24 14.98 -8.90
CA GLN A 39 10.01 15.74 -8.62
C GLN A 39 8.76 14.85 -8.67
N THR A 40 8.71 13.90 -9.61
CA THR A 40 7.58 12.96 -9.73
C THR A 40 7.49 12.04 -8.50
N SER A 41 8.62 11.68 -7.88
CA SER A 41 8.61 10.87 -6.65
C SER A 41 7.86 11.54 -5.48
N PHE A 42 7.85 12.88 -5.44
CA PHE A 42 7.09 13.62 -4.43
C PHE A 42 5.58 13.49 -4.57
N LEU A 43 5.04 13.13 -5.75
CA LEU A 43 3.60 12.84 -5.89
C LEU A 43 3.18 11.61 -5.06
N PHE A 44 4.07 10.66 -4.89
CA PHE A 44 3.86 9.50 -4.02
C PHE A 44 4.11 9.86 -2.55
N ALA A 45 5.19 10.59 -2.30
CA ALA A 45 5.61 10.96 -0.96
C ALA A 45 4.60 11.88 -0.26
N ILE A 46 4.10 12.92 -0.94
CA ILE A 46 3.16 13.88 -0.36
C ILE A 46 1.83 13.21 0.02
N TYR A 47 1.34 12.30 -0.81
CA TYR A 47 0.15 11.51 -0.49
C TYR A 47 0.38 10.67 0.78
N SER A 48 1.45 9.86 0.79
CA SER A 48 1.72 8.93 1.89
C SER A 48 2.05 9.65 3.20
N LEU A 49 2.77 10.78 3.12
CA LEU A 49 3.10 11.60 4.29
C LEU A 49 1.84 12.29 4.85
N SER A 50 1.00 12.87 3.99
CA SER A 50 -0.26 13.48 4.40
C SER A 50 -1.19 12.45 5.04
N GLN A 51 -1.30 11.25 4.46
CA GLN A 51 -2.08 10.15 5.00
C GLN A 51 -1.54 9.67 6.36
N PHE A 52 -0.22 9.62 6.52
CA PHE A 52 0.41 9.27 7.79
C PHE A 52 -0.05 10.19 8.93
N PHE A 53 -0.09 11.50 8.70
CA PHE A 53 -0.56 12.47 9.71
C PHE A 53 -2.07 12.45 9.88
N ALA A 54 -2.82 12.27 8.82
CA ALA A 54 -4.28 12.31 8.83
C ALA A 54 -4.90 11.06 9.50
N THR A 55 -4.34 9.88 9.26
CA THR A 55 -4.93 8.61 9.70
C THR A 55 -5.19 8.53 11.21
N PRO A 56 -4.27 8.89 12.12
CA PRO A 56 -4.53 8.89 13.57
C PRO A 56 -5.60 9.90 13.98
N VAL A 57 -5.60 11.08 13.35
CA VAL A 57 -6.58 12.15 13.61
C VAL A 57 -7.97 11.72 13.20
N ILE A 58 -8.11 11.22 11.95
CA ILE A 58 -9.39 10.73 11.40
C ILE A 58 -9.90 9.54 12.22
N GLY A 59 -9.02 8.61 12.61
CA GLY A 59 -9.36 7.49 13.48
C GLY A 59 -9.98 7.97 14.81
N LYS A 60 -9.30 8.87 15.54
CA LYS A 60 -9.81 9.44 16.78
C LYS A 60 -11.10 10.24 16.61
N LEU A 61 -11.19 11.04 15.54
CA LEU A 61 -12.43 11.76 15.20
C LEU A 61 -13.58 10.79 14.93
N SER A 62 -13.32 9.64 14.29
CA SER A 62 -14.33 8.63 14.04
C SER A 62 -14.85 7.95 15.32
N ASP A 63 -14.02 7.84 16.38
CA ASP A 63 -14.43 7.36 17.70
C ASP A 63 -15.33 8.38 18.46
N ARG A 64 -15.24 9.65 18.09
CA ARG A 64 -16.02 10.73 18.72
C ARG A 64 -17.26 11.13 17.94
N LEU A 65 -17.13 11.36 16.66
CA LEU A 65 -18.19 11.90 15.79
C LEU A 65 -19.05 10.80 15.16
N GLY A 66 -18.52 9.57 15.10
CA GLY A 66 -19.15 8.43 14.46
C GLY A 66 -18.31 7.91 13.27
N ARG A 67 -18.47 6.65 12.95
CA ARG A 67 -17.74 5.99 11.84
C ARG A 67 -18.21 6.49 10.48
N LYS A 68 -19.55 6.51 10.30
CA LYS A 68 -20.17 6.87 9.02
C LYS A 68 -19.81 8.29 8.58
N PRO A 69 -19.92 9.37 9.40
CA PRO A 69 -19.56 10.72 8.98
C PRO A 69 -18.11 10.85 8.52
N LEU A 70 -17.17 10.21 9.24
CA LEU A 70 -15.75 10.29 8.90
C LEU A 70 -15.41 9.48 7.63
N LEU A 71 -16.08 8.35 7.41
CA LEU A 71 -15.92 7.60 6.17
C LEU A 71 -16.46 8.39 4.96
N ILE A 72 -17.61 9.08 5.13
CA ILE A 72 -18.17 9.98 4.12
C ILE A 72 -17.19 11.12 3.81
N LEU A 73 -16.64 11.78 4.83
CA LEU A 73 -15.68 12.87 4.67
C LEU A 73 -14.42 12.41 3.92
N SER A 74 -13.87 11.26 4.31
CA SER A 74 -12.70 10.67 3.64
C SER A 74 -12.98 10.33 2.17
N LEU A 75 -14.08 9.65 1.88
CA LEU A 75 -14.44 9.30 0.50
C LEU A 75 -14.73 10.54 -0.36
N LEU A 76 -15.41 11.55 0.21
CA LEU A 76 -15.64 12.82 -0.48
C LEU A 76 -14.31 13.51 -0.82
N GLY A 77 -13.37 13.52 0.11
CA GLY A 77 -12.02 14.04 -0.13
C GLY A 77 -11.31 13.31 -1.27
N THR A 78 -11.36 11.98 -1.31
CA THR A 78 -10.82 11.17 -2.41
C THR A 78 -11.52 11.49 -3.75
N VAL A 79 -12.85 11.66 -3.78
CA VAL A 79 -13.60 12.05 -4.97
C VAL A 79 -13.10 13.39 -5.50
N ILE A 80 -13.06 14.41 -4.64
CA ILE A 80 -12.65 15.78 -5.02
C ILE A 80 -11.17 15.80 -5.46
N ALA A 81 -10.29 15.14 -4.71
CA ALA A 81 -8.88 15.07 -5.01
C ALA A 81 -8.62 14.44 -6.39
N ASN A 82 -9.25 13.30 -6.67
CA ASN A 82 -9.08 12.64 -7.96
C ASN A 82 -9.77 13.42 -9.12
N LEU A 83 -10.85 14.13 -8.87
CA LEU A 83 -11.45 15.03 -9.85
C LEU A 83 -10.48 16.17 -10.19
N ILE A 84 -9.88 16.83 -9.19
CA ILE A 84 -8.87 17.88 -9.39
C ILE A 84 -7.66 17.30 -10.13
N ALA A 85 -7.15 16.13 -9.74
CA ALA A 85 -6.02 15.51 -10.41
C ALA A 85 -6.32 15.20 -11.87
N GLY A 86 -7.49 14.62 -12.17
CA GLY A 86 -7.89 14.23 -13.53
C GLY A 86 -8.14 15.39 -14.47
N THR A 87 -8.47 16.57 -13.94
CA THR A 87 -8.66 17.82 -14.68
C THR A 87 -7.49 18.79 -14.55
N ALA A 88 -6.39 18.37 -13.90
CA ALA A 88 -5.24 19.22 -13.68
C ALA A 88 -4.62 19.68 -15.00
N ASN A 89 -4.28 20.95 -15.06
CA ASN A 89 -3.54 21.57 -16.17
C ASN A 89 -2.14 22.07 -15.74
N THR A 90 -1.80 21.92 -14.47
CA THR A 90 -0.50 22.28 -13.90
C THR A 90 -0.02 21.22 -12.91
N ALA A 91 1.31 21.10 -12.76
CA ALA A 91 1.92 20.25 -11.75
C ALA A 91 1.47 20.63 -10.33
N SER A 92 1.31 21.91 -10.03
CA SER A 92 0.88 22.40 -8.71
C SER A 92 -0.51 21.88 -8.33
N LEU A 93 -1.46 21.83 -9.27
CA LEU A 93 -2.78 21.25 -9.04
C LEU A 93 -2.69 19.74 -8.78
N LEU A 94 -1.80 19.04 -9.48
CA LEU A 94 -1.58 17.61 -9.25
C LEU A 94 -0.99 17.36 -7.85
N PHE A 95 -0.02 18.15 -7.39
CA PHE A 95 0.51 18.08 -6.02
C PHE A 95 -0.56 18.40 -4.98
N PHE A 96 -1.35 19.44 -5.20
CA PHE A 96 -2.45 19.79 -4.30
C PHE A 96 -3.48 18.66 -4.20
N ALA A 97 -3.85 18.05 -5.31
CA ALA A 97 -4.75 16.92 -5.34
C ALA A 97 -4.20 15.73 -4.56
N ARG A 98 -2.91 15.40 -4.71
CA ARG A 98 -2.26 14.32 -3.95
C ARG A 98 -2.18 14.61 -2.45
N PHE A 99 -1.93 15.87 -2.08
CA PHE A 99 -1.98 16.31 -0.68
C PHE A 99 -3.39 16.17 -0.10
N LEU A 100 -4.41 16.65 -0.83
CA LEU A 100 -5.81 16.58 -0.41
C LEU A 100 -6.29 15.12 -0.23
N ASP A 101 -5.97 14.24 -1.19
CA ASP A 101 -6.28 12.81 -1.10
C ASP A 101 -5.60 12.15 0.12
N GLY A 102 -4.34 12.52 0.38
CA GLY A 102 -3.62 12.02 1.55
C GLY A 102 -4.23 12.51 2.87
N ILE A 103 -4.50 13.81 3.02
CA ILE A 103 -5.00 14.36 4.28
C ILE A 103 -6.44 13.92 4.59
N THR A 104 -7.20 13.52 3.59
CA THR A 104 -8.52 12.89 3.75
C THR A 104 -8.45 11.37 3.76
N GLY A 105 -7.30 10.75 3.54
CA GLY A 105 -7.07 9.33 3.35
C GLY A 105 -7.22 8.42 4.58
N GLY A 106 -8.11 8.77 5.52
CA GLY A 106 -8.42 7.96 6.71
C GLY A 106 -9.43 6.82 6.48
N ASN A 107 -9.96 6.68 5.27
CA ASN A 107 -11.01 5.71 4.94
C ASN A 107 -10.64 4.26 5.29
N VAL A 108 -9.38 3.84 5.11
CA VAL A 108 -8.93 2.48 5.43
C VAL A 108 -9.02 2.21 6.95
N SER A 109 -8.55 3.14 7.80
CA SER A 109 -8.58 2.98 9.25
C SER A 109 -10.02 2.99 9.78
N VAL A 110 -10.88 3.88 9.27
CA VAL A 110 -12.29 3.93 9.64
C VAL A 110 -13.02 2.67 9.16
N ALA A 111 -12.74 2.16 7.95
CA ALA A 111 -13.32 0.91 7.46
C ALA A 111 -12.93 -0.29 8.36
N GLN A 112 -11.68 -0.38 8.80
CA GLN A 112 -11.24 -1.41 9.73
C GLN A 112 -11.94 -1.30 11.09
N ALA A 113 -12.18 -0.08 11.57
CA ALA A 113 -12.95 0.15 12.80
C ALA A 113 -14.42 -0.32 12.61
N VAL A 114 -15.07 0.03 11.50
CA VAL A 114 -16.43 -0.46 11.18
C VAL A 114 -16.48 -1.98 11.15
N ILE A 115 -15.51 -2.65 10.50
CA ILE A 115 -15.42 -4.11 10.50
C ILE A 115 -15.37 -4.67 11.92
N SER A 116 -14.56 -4.05 12.79
CA SER A 116 -14.45 -4.45 14.20
C SER A 116 -15.75 -4.25 14.97
N ASP A 117 -16.48 -3.16 14.70
CA ASP A 117 -17.74 -2.81 15.37
C ASP A 117 -18.88 -3.78 14.98
N VAL A 118 -18.94 -4.21 13.70
CA VAL A 118 -20.02 -5.06 13.18
C VAL A 118 -19.75 -6.56 13.25
N THR A 119 -18.55 -6.97 13.72
CA THR A 119 -18.10 -8.36 13.73
C THR A 119 -17.78 -8.84 15.15
N PRO A 120 -18.39 -9.94 15.62
CA PRO A 120 -18.07 -10.54 16.90
C PRO A 120 -16.57 -10.88 17.01
N PRO A 121 -15.96 -10.81 18.21
CA PRO A 121 -14.52 -11.01 18.38
C PRO A 121 -13.95 -12.30 17.77
N GLN A 122 -14.70 -13.41 17.87
CA GLN A 122 -14.31 -14.73 17.33
C GLN A 122 -14.24 -14.75 15.80
N ASP A 123 -14.99 -13.89 15.12
CA ASP A 123 -15.07 -13.84 13.65
C ASP A 123 -14.20 -12.74 13.03
N ARG A 124 -13.57 -11.88 13.83
CA ARG A 124 -12.81 -10.72 13.33
C ARG A 124 -11.66 -11.11 12.39
N ALA A 125 -10.93 -12.16 12.72
CA ALA A 125 -9.84 -12.65 11.87
C ALA A 125 -10.36 -13.01 10.46
N ARG A 126 -11.50 -13.71 10.37
CA ARG A 126 -12.15 -14.05 9.11
C ARG A 126 -12.63 -12.80 8.37
N ALA A 127 -13.19 -11.83 9.08
CA ALA A 127 -13.67 -10.56 8.50
C ALA A 127 -12.51 -9.75 7.89
N PHE A 128 -11.39 -9.62 8.60
CA PHE A 128 -10.21 -8.94 8.08
C PHE A 128 -9.59 -9.67 6.89
N ASN A 129 -9.60 -11.00 6.87
CA ASN A 129 -9.13 -11.78 5.72
C ASN A 129 -9.99 -11.55 4.48
N ILE A 130 -11.32 -11.51 4.62
CA ILE A 130 -12.23 -11.20 3.51
C ILE A 130 -12.01 -9.77 3.02
N ASN A 131 -11.84 -8.81 3.93
CA ASN A 131 -11.52 -7.43 3.56
C ASN A 131 -10.16 -7.31 2.85
N GLY A 132 -9.16 -8.07 3.29
CA GLY A 132 -7.86 -8.17 2.61
C GLY A 132 -7.98 -8.77 1.20
N ALA A 133 -8.82 -9.80 1.02
CA ALA A 133 -9.11 -10.37 -0.30
C ALA A 133 -9.82 -9.36 -1.23
N ALA A 134 -10.77 -8.57 -0.70
CA ALA A 134 -11.40 -7.49 -1.43
C ALA A 134 -10.35 -6.45 -1.89
N PHE A 135 -9.41 -6.10 -1.01
CA PHE A 135 -8.29 -5.23 -1.35
C PHE A 135 -7.40 -5.84 -2.45
N GLY A 136 -7.09 -7.13 -2.35
CA GLY A 136 -6.32 -7.88 -3.36
C GLY A 136 -6.98 -7.90 -4.74
N LEU A 137 -8.31 -8.04 -4.80
CA LEU A 137 -9.06 -7.95 -6.06
C LEU A 137 -8.89 -6.57 -6.72
N GLY A 138 -8.80 -5.50 -5.93
CA GLY A 138 -8.50 -4.17 -6.44
C GLY A 138 -7.16 -4.11 -7.18
N PHE A 139 -6.13 -4.79 -6.70
CA PHE A 139 -4.83 -4.85 -7.37
C PHE A 139 -4.84 -5.58 -8.72
N VAL A 140 -5.81 -6.46 -8.96
CA VAL A 140 -6.00 -7.11 -10.27
C VAL A 140 -6.84 -6.23 -11.20
N LEU A 141 -7.99 -5.77 -10.70
CA LEU A 141 -8.96 -5.05 -11.52
C LEU A 141 -8.54 -3.59 -11.79
N GLY A 142 -7.78 -2.97 -10.87
CA GLY A 142 -7.32 -1.60 -11.01
C GLY A 142 -6.50 -1.36 -12.27
N PRO A 143 -5.40 -2.09 -12.50
CA PRO A 143 -4.63 -1.99 -13.75
C PRO A 143 -5.46 -2.28 -15.00
N VAL A 144 -6.42 -3.22 -14.96
CA VAL A 144 -7.33 -3.47 -16.09
C VAL A 144 -8.14 -2.23 -16.43
N ILE A 145 -8.76 -1.60 -15.43
CA ILE A 145 -9.53 -0.37 -15.61
C ILE A 145 -8.63 0.77 -16.09
N SER A 146 -7.42 0.89 -15.51
CA SER A 146 -6.42 1.87 -15.90
C SER A 146 -6.04 1.74 -17.37
N LEU A 147 -5.88 0.50 -17.88
CA LEU A 147 -5.55 0.22 -19.28
C LEU A 147 -6.56 0.85 -20.25
N PHE A 148 -7.86 0.74 -19.93
CA PHE A 148 -8.92 1.35 -20.75
C PHE A 148 -8.98 2.87 -20.57
N ALA A 149 -8.85 3.37 -19.35
CA ALA A 149 -8.86 4.80 -19.06
C ALA A 149 -7.71 5.53 -19.75
N GLN A 150 -6.50 4.98 -19.75
CA GLN A 150 -5.32 5.56 -20.39
C GLN A 150 -5.45 5.70 -21.91
N LYS A 151 -6.32 4.92 -22.57
CA LYS A 151 -6.60 5.10 -24.01
C LYS A 151 -7.28 6.43 -24.33
N ILE A 152 -7.96 7.03 -23.34
CA ILE A 152 -8.57 8.36 -23.47
C ILE A 152 -7.54 9.44 -23.14
N SER A 153 -6.97 9.37 -21.93
CA SER A 153 -5.88 10.24 -21.47
C SER A 153 -5.30 9.69 -20.15
N LEU A 154 -4.10 10.12 -19.76
CA LEU A 154 -3.55 9.78 -18.45
C LEU A 154 -4.41 10.35 -17.30
N GLY A 155 -4.98 11.56 -17.46
CA GLY A 155 -5.91 12.17 -16.51
C GLY A 155 -7.22 11.37 -16.36
N ALA A 156 -7.66 10.66 -17.41
CA ALA A 156 -8.87 9.83 -17.35
C ALA A 156 -8.80 8.74 -16.29
N SER A 157 -7.62 8.21 -15.97
CA SER A 157 -7.45 7.24 -14.87
C SER A 157 -7.86 7.84 -13.51
N PHE A 158 -7.56 9.11 -13.27
CA PHE A 158 -7.98 9.84 -12.07
C PHE A 158 -9.48 10.13 -12.08
N LEU A 159 -10.06 10.50 -13.24
CA LEU A 159 -11.52 10.73 -13.37
C LEU A 159 -12.30 9.43 -13.11
N VAL A 160 -11.84 8.30 -13.65
CA VAL A 160 -12.45 6.99 -13.39
C VAL A 160 -12.30 6.60 -11.92
N SER A 161 -11.15 6.85 -11.31
CA SER A 161 -10.93 6.66 -9.87
C SER A 161 -11.88 7.53 -9.04
N SER A 162 -12.07 8.80 -9.40
CA SER A 162 -13.04 9.72 -8.77
C SER A 162 -14.47 9.18 -8.87
N PHE A 163 -14.88 8.72 -10.05
CA PHE A 163 -16.21 8.15 -10.27
C PHE A 163 -16.44 6.88 -9.43
N ILE A 164 -15.45 6.00 -9.36
CA ILE A 164 -15.50 4.78 -8.53
C ILE A 164 -15.58 5.14 -7.04
N ALA A 165 -14.79 6.12 -6.58
CA ALA A 165 -14.87 6.62 -5.21
C ALA A 165 -16.24 7.27 -4.90
N LEU A 166 -16.85 7.94 -5.87
CA LEU A 166 -18.21 8.50 -5.76
C LEU A 166 -19.26 7.39 -5.56
N ILE A 167 -19.11 6.26 -6.24
CA ILE A 167 -20.00 5.09 -6.02
C ILE A 167 -19.85 4.59 -4.57
N ALA A 168 -18.60 4.46 -4.05
CA ALA A 168 -18.38 4.09 -2.67
C ALA A 168 -18.99 5.10 -1.68
N LEU A 169 -18.88 6.39 -1.96
CA LEU A 169 -19.50 7.46 -1.18
C LEU A 169 -21.02 7.33 -1.14
N ILE A 170 -21.66 7.15 -2.29
CA ILE A 170 -23.12 6.97 -2.40
C ILE A 170 -23.58 5.72 -1.62
N ILE A 171 -22.88 4.59 -1.79
CA ILE A 171 -23.17 3.35 -1.06
C ILE A 171 -23.05 3.58 0.46
N THR A 172 -22.02 4.30 0.90
CA THR A 172 -21.81 4.64 2.31
C THR A 172 -22.95 5.48 2.86
N ILE A 173 -23.38 6.51 2.13
CA ILE A 173 -24.49 7.40 2.55
C ILE A 173 -25.79 6.63 2.66
N LEU A 174 -26.13 5.83 1.66
CA LEU A 174 -27.45 5.20 1.54
C LEU A 174 -27.58 3.92 2.37
N PHE A 175 -26.53 3.11 2.46
CA PHE A 175 -26.65 1.73 2.94
C PHE A 175 -25.88 1.44 4.23
N LEU A 176 -24.81 2.20 4.56
CA LEU A 176 -24.06 1.97 5.79
C LEU A 176 -24.75 2.70 6.95
N PRO A 177 -25.27 2.01 7.98
CA PRO A 177 -25.71 2.66 9.21
C PRO A 177 -24.52 3.17 10.03
N GLU A 178 -24.78 4.05 11.02
CA GLU A 178 -23.77 4.34 12.04
C GLU A 178 -23.53 3.07 12.87
N THR A 179 -22.24 2.71 13.04
CA THR A 179 -21.85 1.47 13.72
C THR A 179 -21.26 1.69 15.10
N LEU A 180 -20.93 2.94 15.42
CA LEU A 180 -20.40 3.30 16.74
C LEU A 180 -21.53 3.25 17.78
N SER A 181 -21.48 2.29 18.71
CA SER A 181 -22.47 2.12 19.76
C SER A 181 -22.34 3.13 20.92
N GLN A 182 -21.11 3.53 21.25
CA GLN A 182 -20.82 4.49 22.29
C GLN A 182 -19.73 5.47 21.86
N ARG A 183 -20.02 6.75 21.93
CA ARG A 183 -19.05 7.80 21.63
C ARG A 183 -18.04 7.95 22.76
N SER A 184 -16.78 8.15 22.43
CA SER A 184 -15.73 8.35 23.41
C SER A 184 -15.60 9.82 23.78
N ASP A 185 -15.98 10.18 25.00
CA ASP A 185 -15.81 11.55 25.52
C ASP A 185 -14.38 11.83 26.03
N LYS A 186 -13.53 10.79 26.14
CA LYS A 186 -12.22 10.85 26.82
C LYS A 186 -11.04 11.25 25.95
N ILE A 187 -11.23 11.64 24.68
CA ILE A 187 -10.10 11.99 23.81
C ILE A 187 -9.62 13.41 24.15
N ARG A 188 -8.69 13.52 25.10
CA ARG A 188 -8.10 14.79 25.55
C ARG A 188 -7.32 15.55 24.46
N ASN A 189 -6.68 14.86 23.50
CA ASN A 189 -5.92 15.49 22.42
C ASN A 189 -6.18 14.80 21.08
N ILE A 190 -7.02 15.41 20.24
CA ILE A 190 -7.30 14.93 18.87
C ILE A 190 -6.04 15.01 18.01
N LEU A 191 -5.20 16.03 18.20
CA LEU A 191 -3.96 16.27 17.47
C LEU A 191 -2.75 15.46 17.98
N ASP A 192 -2.92 14.68 19.05
CA ASP A 192 -1.87 13.76 19.48
C ASP A 192 -1.69 12.66 18.43
N LEU A 193 -0.66 12.78 17.63
CA LEU A 193 -0.33 11.83 16.56
C LEU A 193 0.27 10.51 17.07
N GLY A 194 0.50 10.42 18.39
CA GLY A 194 1.13 9.25 18.99
C GLY A 194 2.57 9.04 18.53
N LEU A 195 3.29 10.10 18.17
CA LEU A 195 4.68 10.03 17.69
C LEU A 195 5.60 9.37 18.72
N ASP A 196 5.34 9.61 20.03
CA ASP A 196 6.06 8.96 21.11
C ASP A 196 5.95 7.43 21.04
N ARG A 197 4.79 6.93 20.62
CA ARG A 197 4.54 5.48 20.44
C ARG A 197 5.28 4.92 19.24
N LEU A 198 5.53 5.71 18.20
CA LEU A 198 6.35 5.29 17.07
C LEU A 198 7.80 5.10 17.49
N ILE A 199 8.34 6.01 18.29
CA ILE A 199 9.72 5.89 18.78
C ILE A 199 9.83 4.70 19.75
N THR A 200 8.91 4.62 20.72
CA THR A 200 8.90 3.54 21.72
C THR A 200 8.51 2.18 21.14
N GLY A 201 7.77 2.15 20.02
CA GLY A 201 7.38 0.92 19.32
C GLY A 201 8.55 0.04 18.93
N PHE A 202 9.68 0.65 18.52
CA PHE A 202 10.90 -0.09 18.20
C PHE A 202 11.56 -0.74 19.42
N SER A 203 11.29 -0.25 20.62
CA SER A 203 11.85 -0.76 21.88
C SER A 203 11.01 -1.85 22.52
N ILE A 204 9.83 -2.19 21.96
CA ILE A 204 8.98 -3.25 22.51
C ILE A 204 9.65 -4.61 22.30
N PRO A 205 9.92 -5.40 23.36
CA PRO A 205 10.58 -6.69 23.24
C PRO A 205 9.85 -7.61 22.26
N LYS A 206 10.57 -8.33 21.40
CA LYS A 206 10.09 -9.23 20.33
C LYS A 206 9.36 -8.51 19.20
N LEU A 207 8.46 -7.56 19.51
CA LEU A 207 7.66 -6.84 18.52
C LEU A 207 8.48 -5.79 17.77
N GLY A 208 9.35 -5.05 18.46
CA GLY A 208 10.13 -3.96 17.86
C GLY A 208 10.97 -4.40 16.68
N ILE A 209 11.62 -5.57 16.78
CA ILE A 209 12.43 -6.10 15.68
C ILE A 209 11.58 -6.45 14.44
N LEU A 210 10.38 -7.00 14.63
CA LEU A 210 9.46 -7.29 13.52
C LEU A 210 8.94 -6.00 12.86
N LEU A 211 8.69 -4.96 13.65
CA LEU A 211 8.30 -3.65 13.15
C LEU A 211 9.43 -2.99 12.34
N ILE A 212 10.69 -3.10 12.81
CA ILE A 212 11.87 -2.64 12.07
C ILE A 212 12.01 -3.40 10.75
N ILE A 213 11.94 -4.72 10.80
CA ILE A 213 12.01 -5.57 9.59
C ILE A 213 10.91 -5.15 8.61
N ASN A 214 9.66 -4.99 9.06
CA ASN A 214 8.56 -4.63 8.17
C ASN A 214 8.69 -3.20 7.62
N PHE A 215 9.15 -2.24 8.42
CA PHE A 215 9.46 -0.88 7.95
C PHE A 215 10.51 -0.89 6.83
N LEU A 216 11.61 -1.61 7.02
CA LEU A 216 12.68 -1.73 6.03
C LEU A 216 12.18 -2.46 4.77
N LEU A 217 11.37 -3.53 4.92
CA LEU A 217 10.76 -4.23 3.79
C LEU A 217 9.77 -3.36 3.02
N GLY A 218 8.99 -2.55 3.72
CA GLY A 218 8.10 -1.54 3.11
C GLY A 218 8.91 -0.50 2.33
N THR A 219 10.02 0.00 2.91
CA THR A 219 10.89 0.97 2.25
C THR A 219 11.51 0.40 0.98
N THR A 220 12.07 -0.83 1.03
CA THR A 220 12.66 -1.47 -0.16
C THR A 220 11.61 -1.75 -1.23
N PHE A 221 10.39 -2.13 -0.84
CA PHE A 221 9.29 -2.32 -1.78
C PHE A 221 8.85 -1.02 -2.43
N SER A 222 8.80 0.07 -1.67
CA SER A 222 8.42 1.38 -2.16
C SER A 222 9.48 1.97 -3.10
N ILE A 223 10.79 1.79 -2.79
CA ILE A 223 11.90 2.10 -3.70
C ILE A 223 11.75 1.34 -5.02
N PHE A 224 11.50 0.04 -4.94
CA PHE A 224 11.29 -0.81 -6.12
C PHE A 224 10.08 -0.37 -6.94
N THR A 225 8.91 -0.18 -6.30
CA THR A 225 7.65 0.15 -6.99
C THR A 225 7.75 1.48 -7.74
N TYR A 226 8.44 2.46 -7.19
CA TYR A 226 8.74 3.70 -7.88
C TYR A 226 9.79 3.50 -8.97
N GLY A 227 10.94 2.91 -8.64
CA GLY A 227 12.09 2.76 -9.56
C GLY A 227 11.82 1.87 -10.77
N LEU A 228 10.90 0.90 -10.62
CA LEU A 228 10.44 0.02 -11.71
C LEU A 228 9.86 0.82 -12.87
N GLN A 229 9.08 1.87 -12.60
CA GLN A 229 8.36 2.61 -13.63
C GLN A 229 9.31 3.36 -14.57
N PRO A 230 10.23 4.24 -14.09
CA PRO A 230 11.21 4.90 -14.95
C PRO A 230 12.17 3.91 -15.61
N TYR A 231 12.58 2.83 -14.94
CA TYR A 231 13.42 1.79 -15.54
C TYR A 231 12.71 1.13 -16.73
N PHE A 232 11.45 0.71 -16.55
CA PHE A 232 10.67 0.03 -17.60
C PHE A 232 10.42 0.93 -18.80
N ILE A 233 10.14 2.22 -18.58
CA ILE A 233 9.86 3.19 -19.65
C ILE A 233 11.15 3.62 -20.37
N HIS A 234 12.19 4.00 -19.61
CA HIS A 234 13.35 4.68 -20.19
C HIS A 234 14.51 3.71 -20.53
N ALA A 235 14.81 2.72 -19.66
CA ALA A 235 15.88 1.75 -19.93
C ALA A 235 15.40 0.64 -20.87
N LEU A 236 14.22 0.05 -20.59
CA LEU A 236 13.66 -1.01 -21.45
C LEU A 236 12.88 -0.47 -22.64
N LYS A 237 12.70 0.86 -22.76
CA LYS A 237 12.00 1.56 -23.87
C LYS A 237 10.59 1.04 -24.12
N GLN A 238 9.87 0.72 -23.03
CA GLN A 238 8.50 0.23 -23.10
C GLN A 238 7.49 1.37 -22.97
N ASN A 239 6.24 1.12 -23.33
CA ASN A 239 5.15 2.08 -23.29
C ASN A 239 4.28 1.88 -22.03
N ASN A 240 3.31 2.79 -21.83
CA ASN A 240 2.37 2.78 -20.71
C ASN A 240 1.51 1.52 -20.68
N GLU A 241 1.10 1.02 -21.84
CA GLU A 241 0.26 -0.16 -21.95
C GLU A 241 0.99 -1.39 -21.43
N SER A 242 2.26 -1.59 -21.87
CA SER A 242 3.12 -2.68 -21.39
C SER A 242 3.39 -2.57 -19.88
N LEU A 243 3.61 -1.35 -19.35
CA LEU A 243 3.77 -1.13 -17.91
C LEU A 243 2.51 -1.53 -17.14
N THR A 244 1.34 -1.17 -17.64
CA THR A 244 0.05 -1.52 -17.02
C THR A 244 -0.20 -3.03 -17.04
N LEU A 245 0.15 -3.71 -18.16
CA LEU A 245 0.10 -5.17 -18.27
C LEU A 245 1.06 -5.85 -17.28
N LEU A 246 2.24 -5.26 -17.05
CA LEU A 246 3.17 -5.76 -16.03
C LEU A 246 2.56 -5.68 -14.62
N PHE A 247 1.92 -4.58 -14.26
CA PHE A 247 1.21 -4.45 -12.97
C PHE A 247 0.03 -5.43 -12.87
N LEU A 248 -0.71 -5.64 -13.97
CA LEU A 248 -1.77 -6.65 -14.03
C LEU A 248 -1.22 -8.06 -13.76
N MET A 249 -0.12 -8.42 -14.41
CA MET A 249 0.55 -9.72 -14.20
C MET A 249 0.93 -9.90 -12.72
N VAL A 250 1.57 -8.90 -12.11
CA VAL A 250 1.95 -8.91 -10.69
C VAL A 250 0.72 -9.10 -9.80
N GLY A 251 -0.36 -8.37 -10.08
CA GLY A 251 -1.62 -8.45 -9.33
C GLY A 251 -2.27 -9.84 -9.41
N VAL A 252 -2.37 -10.41 -10.62
CA VAL A 252 -2.94 -11.76 -10.83
C VAL A 252 -2.12 -12.81 -10.09
N ILE A 253 -0.79 -12.76 -10.20
CA ILE A 253 0.09 -13.69 -9.48
C ILE A 253 -0.11 -13.54 -7.96
N ALA A 254 -0.18 -12.31 -7.46
CA ALA A 254 -0.37 -12.06 -6.03
C ALA A 254 -1.68 -12.69 -5.51
N VAL A 255 -2.80 -12.54 -6.24
CA VAL A 255 -4.07 -13.16 -5.87
C VAL A 255 -4.01 -14.68 -5.94
N CYS A 256 -3.45 -15.25 -7.00
CA CYS A 256 -3.26 -16.70 -7.11
C CYS A 256 -2.42 -17.27 -5.97
N MET A 257 -1.33 -16.60 -5.61
CA MET A 257 -0.46 -17.03 -4.52
C MET A 257 -1.12 -16.87 -3.14
N GLN A 258 -1.93 -15.84 -2.93
CA GLN A 258 -2.67 -15.67 -1.67
C GLN A 258 -3.80 -16.68 -1.51
N LEU A 259 -4.53 -17.01 -2.58
CA LEU A 259 -5.68 -17.94 -2.51
C LEU A 259 -5.25 -19.41 -2.46
N TRP A 260 -4.28 -19.80 -3.26
CA TRP A 260 -3.88 -21.21 -3.41
C TRP A 260 -2.44 -21.47 -2.96
N GLY A 261 -1.50 -20.61 -3.35
CA GLY A 261 -0.07 -20.82 -3.08
C GLY A 261 0.28 -20.80 -1.61
N SER A 262 -0.33 -19.90 -0.82
CA SER A 262 -0.08 -19.81 0.62
C SER A 262 -0.45 -21.11 1.34
N GLY A 263 -1.63 -21.68 1.05
CA GLY A 263 -2.08 -22.95 1.66
C GLY A 263 -1.15 -24.11 1.33
N LEU A 264 -0.75 -24.24 0.06
CA LEU A 264 0.15 -25.31 -0.38
C LEU A 264 1.54 -25.23 0.27
N LEU A 265 2.08 -24.02 0.43
CA LEU A 265 3.39 -23.84 1.04
C LEU A 265 3.36 -24.04 2.55
N MET A 266 2.30 -23.57 3.23
CA MET A 266 2.16 -23.71 4.69
C MET A 266 1.94 -25.18 5.16
N ILE A 267 1.51 -26.08 4.26
CA ILE A 267 1.43 -27.51 4.57
C ILE A 267 2.84 -28.12 4.75
N LYS A 268 3.83 -27.65 3.97
CA LYS A 268 5.17 -28.25 3.90
C LYS A 268 6.24 -27.47 4.67
N PHE A 269 6.06 -26.16 4.83
CA PHE A 269 7.07 -25.26 5.38
C PHE A 269 6.48 -24.37 6.47
N ASN A 270 7.30 -24.05 7.49
CA ASN A 270 6.90 -23.09 8.50
C ASN A 270 6.97 -21.64 7.97
N LEU A 271 6.22 -20.73 8.61
CA LEU A 271 6.10 -19.33 8.22
C LEU A 271 7.46 -18.62 8.07
N ILE A 272 8.40 -18.91 8.97
CA ILE A 272 9.73 -18.28 9.00
C ILE A 272 10.57 -18.74 7.80
N SER A 273 10.52 -20.03 7.45
CA SER A 273 11.22 -20.55 6.27
C SER A 273 10.67 -19.96 4.98
N ILE A 274 9.34 -19.83 4.85
CA ILE A 274 8.71 -19.18 3.69
C ILE A 274 9.14 -17.72 3.60
N LEU A 275 9.17 -17.02 4.75
CA LEU A 275 9.63 -15.63 4.81
C LEU A 275 11.07 -15.49 4.34
N PHE A 276 11.99 -16.28 4.88
CA PHE A 276 13.41 -16.17 4.53
C PHE A 276 13.68 -16.49 3.05
N PHE A 277 13.04 -17.55 2.54
CA PHE A 277 13.14 -17.90 1.14
C PHE A 277 12.52 -16.82 0.24
N GLY A 278 11.36 -16.29 0.62
CA GLY A 278 10.71 -15.17 -0.07
C GLY A 278 11.58 -13.92 -0.10
N LEU A 279 12.23 -13.56 1.01
CA LEU A 279 13.15 -12.43 1.07
C LEU A 279 14.40 -12.65 0.22
N LEU A 280 14.94 -13.88 0.18
CA LEU A 280 16.07 -14.21 -0.69
C LEU A 280 15.72 -14.05 -2.16
N ILE A 281 14.61 -14.66 -2.61
CA ILE A 281 14.15 -14.53 -4.00
C ILE A 281 13.85 -13.06 -4.35
N ARG A 282 13.20 -12.32 -3.45
CA ARG A 282 12.93 -10.89 -3.65
C ARG A 282 14.22 -10.08 -3.81
N SER A 283 15.22 -10.29 -2.94
CA SER A 283 16.50 -9.61 -3.01
C SER A 283 17.22 -9.91 -4.33
N LEU A 284 17.34 -11.20 -4.68
CA LEU A 284 17.98 -11.64 -5.91
C LEU A 284 17.24 -11.09 -7.14
N SER A 285 15.91 -11.12 -7.15
CA SER A 285 15.12 -10.59 -8.26
C SER A 285 15.37 -9.09 -8.47
N PHE A 286 15.40 -8.29 -7.39
CA PHE A 286 15.66 -6.86 -7.50
C PHE A 286 17.07 -6.57 -8.05
N ILE A 287 18.08 -7.35 -7.65
CA ILE A 287 19.44 -7.22 -8.15
C ILE A 287 19.54 -7.68 -9.62
N LEU A 288 18.85 -8.76 -9.96
CA LEU A 288 18.92 -9.32 -11.31
C LEU A 288 18.13 -8.51 -12.36
N MET A 289 17.01 -7.89 -11.99
CA MET A 289 16.17 -7.12 -12.93
C MET A 289 16.95 -6.13 -13.80
N PRO A 290 17.86 -5.28 -13.28
CA PRO A 290 18.58 -4.31 -14.09
C PRO A 290 19.88 -4.83 -14.71
N VAL A 291 20.24 -6.10 -14.55
CA VAL A 291 21.50 -6.67 -15.08
C VAL A 291 21.48 -6.73 -16.60
N TRP A 292 20.33 -7.00 -17.18
CA TRP A 292 20.20 -7.12 -18.63
C TRP A 292 18.99 -6.29 -19.13
N GLU A 293 19.26 -5.33 -20.02
CA GLU A 293 18.27 -4.44 -20.62
C GLU A 293 17.43 -5.17 -21.69
N ASN A 294 16.76 -6.26 -21.29
CA ASN A 294 15.87 -7.05 -22.11
C ASN A 294 14.51 -7.20 -21.44
N VAL A 295 13.44 -6.84 -22.14
CA VAL A 295 12.09 -6.86 -21.58
C VAL A 295 11.60 -8.26 -21.20
N VAL A 296 11.91 -9.27 -21.99
CA VAL A 296 11.48 -10.66 -21.71
C VAL A 296 12.18 -11.18 -20.45
N TYR A 297 13.48 -10.96 -20.35
CA TYR A 297 14.24 -11.27 -19.14
C TYR A 297 13.67 -10.56 -17.90
N PHE A 298 13.42 -9.26 -18.02
CA PHE A 298 12.85 -8.46 -16.94
C PHE A 298 11.49 -9.00 -16.48
N VAL A 299 10.59 -9.36 -17.42
CA VAL A 299 9.28 -9.93 -17.13
C VAL A 299 9.41 -11.29 -16.44
N ILE A 300 10.33 -12.15 -16.87
CA ILE A 300 10.58 -13.46 -16.22
C ILE A 300 11.05 -13.26 -14.78
N VAL A 301 12.00 -12.36 -14.54
CA VAL A 301 12.50 -12.06 -13.18
C VAL A 301 11.39 -11.44 -12.32
N THR A 302 10.56 -10.55 -12.90
CA THR A 302 9.40 -9.96 -12.23
C THR A 302 8.35 -11.02 -11.88
N PHE A 303 8.12 -11.99 -12.76
CA PHE A 303 7.24 -13.12 -12.49
C PHE A 303 7.73 -13.93 -11.26
N MET A 304 9.01 -14.29 -11.24
CA MET A 304 9.62 -15.01 -10.10
C MET A 304 9.53 -14.21 -8.80
N PHE A 305 9.83 -12.92 -8.84
CA PHE A 305 9.63 -12.00 -7.73
C PHE A 305 8.20 -12.03 -7.21
N SER A 306 7.20 -11.94 -8.09
CA SER A 306 5.79 -11.79 -7.73
C SER A 306 5.26 -13.00 -6.99
N LEU A 307 5.70 -14.22 -7.34
CA LEU A 307 5.31 -15.47 -6.69
C LEU A 307 5.58 -15.44 -5.17
N PHE A 308 6.73 -14.97 -4.76
CA PHE A 308 7.13 -15.00 -3.35
C PHE A 308 6.81 -13.71 -2.62
N ASN A 309 6.86 -12.55 -3.30
CA ASN A 309 6.57 -11.26 -2.69
C ASN A 309 5.14 -11.19 -2.14
N ALA A 310 4.17 -11.85 -2.78
CA ALA A 310 2.78 -11.88 -2.36
C ALA A 310 2.57 -12.47 -0.93
N LEU A 311 3.51 -13.29 -0.46
CA LEU A 311 3.43 -13.98 0.83
C LEU A 311 4.15 -13.22 1.96
N ILE A 312 5.08 -12.33 1.64
CA ILE A 312 5.94 -11.67 2.64
C ILE A 312 5.10 -10.84 3.61
N GLN A 313 4.24 -9.95 3.09
CA GLN A 313 3.46 -9.05 3.92
C GLN A 313 2.45 -9.75 4.83
N PRO A 314 1.65 -10.75 4.35
CA PRO A 314 0.78 -11.53 5.22
C PRO A 314 1.54 -12.25 6.34
N ILE A 315 2.71 -12.84 6.03
CA ILE A 315 3.51 -13.56 7.02
C ILE A 315 4.05 -12.62 8.10
N ILE A 316 4.62 -11.47 7.72
CA ILE A 316 5.13 -10.48 8.68
C ILE A 316 4.01 -9.95 9.57
N THR A 317 2.84 -9.64 8.99
CA THR A 317 1.67 -9.17 9.77
C THR A 317 1.20 -10.24 10.75
N THR A 318 1.20 -11.51 10.34
CA THR A 318 0.89 -12.64 11.22
C THR A 318 1.91 -12.75 12.36
N LEU A 319 3.21 -12.66 12.07
CA LEU A 319 4.26 -12.71 13.09
C LEU A 319 4.14 -11.55 14.08
N ILE A 320 3.82 -10.33 13.61
CA ILE A 320 3.56 -9.16 14.47
C ILE A 320 2.38 -9.45 15.40
N SER A 321 1.27 -9.95 14.85
CA SER A 321 0.07 -10.26 15.63
C SER A 321 0.32 -11.36 16.67
N LEU A 322 1.06 -12.43 16.32
CA LEU A 322 1.38 -13.53 17.23
C LEU A 322 2.34 -13.13 18.37
N ASN A 323 3.23 -12.15 18.13
CA ASN A 323 4.18 -11.66 19.12
C ASN A 323 3.65 -10.47 19.95
N ALA A 324 2.48 -9.94 19.61
CA ALA A 324 1.79 -8.92 20.39
C ALA A 324 0.88 -9.58 21.45
N LYS A 325 0.77 -8.96 22.65
CA LYS A 325 -0.21 -9.39 23.64
C LYS A 325 -1.64 -9.22 23.09
N PRO A 326 -2.60 -10.10 23.45
CA PRO A 326 -3.97 -10.01 22.91
C PRO A 326 -4.62 -8.63 23.06
N GLN A 327 -4.34 -7.92 24.16
CA GLN A 327 -4.86 -6.57 24.44
C GLN A 327 -4.15 -5.47 23.64
N GLU A 328 -2.95 -5.75 23.12
CA GLU A 328 -2.07 -4.79 22.43
C GLU A 328 -2.01 -5.02 20.90
N GLN A 329 -2.69 -6.06 20.37
CA GLN A 329 -2.66 -6.40 18.93
C GLN A 329 -3.11 -5.22 18.05
N GLY A 330 -4.15 -4.49 18.44
CA GLY A 330 -4.60 -3.32 17.71
C GLY A 330 -3.54 -2.21 17.65
N ILE A 331 -2.81 -1.99 18.75
CA ILE A 331 -1.72 -1.01 18.82
C ILE A 331 -0.55 -1.47 17.93
N ALA A 332 -0.18 -2.74 17.99
CA ALA A 332 0.91 -3.30 17.20
C ALA A 332 0.64 -3.19 15.69
N LEU A 333 -0.58 -3.52 15.24
CA LEU A 333 -0.99 -3.40 13.84
C LEU A 333 -1.14 -1.93 13.41
N GLY A 334 -1.56 -1.04 14.30
CA GLY A 334 -1.60 0.41 14.06
C GLY A 334 -0.20 0.99 13.88
N LEU A 335 0.76 0.65 14.74
CA LEU A 335 2.17 1.02 14.58
C LEU A 335 2.75 0.49 13.26
N ASN A 336 2.45 -0.77 12.95
CA ASN A 336 2.87 -1.38 11.69
C ASN A 336 2.38 -0.60 10.46
N SER A 337 1.12 -0.20 10.44
CA SER A 337 0.54 0.61 9.37
C SER A 337 1.18 2.00 9.27
N SER A 338 1.48 2.62 10.41
CA SER A 338 2.16 3.92 10.45
C SER A 338 3.58 3.85 9.87
N TYR A 339 4.35 2.82 10.24
CA TYR A 339 5.68 2.61 9.66
C TYR A 339 5.65 2.34 8.17
N LEU A 340 4.66 1.59 7.67
CA LEU A 340 4.47 1.39 6.24
C LEU A 340 4.12 2.68 5.50
N SER A 341 3.33 3.58 6.11
CA SER A 341 3.03 4.90 5.52
C SER A 341 4.30 5.75 5.40
N ILE A 342 5.17 5.74 6.42
CA ILE A 342 6.48 6.42 6.36
C ILE A 342 7.36 5.78 5.27
N ALA A 343 7.41 4.45 5.21
CA ALA A 343 8.17 3.71 4.19
C ALA A 343 7.71 4.08 2.77
N ASN A 344 6.39 4.19 2.56
CA ASN A 344 5.80 4.59 1.28
C ASN A 344 6.05 6.07 0.93
N ALA A 345 6.31 6.92 1.92
CA ALA A 345 6.71 8.31 1.68
C ALA A 345 8.20 8.43 1.32
N ILE A 346 9.06 7.74 2.06
CA ILE A 346 10.53 7.86 1.91
C ILE A 346 11.04 7.09 0.67
N GLY A 347 10.51 5.90 0.41
CA GLY A 347 11.00 5.03 -0.65
C GLY A 347 11.06 5.67 -2.04
N PRO A 348 9.97 6.27 -2.54
CA PRO A 348 9.97 6.93 -3.85
C PRO A 348 10.98 8.08 -3.93
N VAL A 349 11.13 8.86 -2.84
CA VAL A 349 12.10 9.98 -2.79
C VAL A 349 13.52 9.47 -2.91
N ILE A 350 13.88 8.41 -2.16
CA ILE A 350 15.19 7.76 -2.28
C ILE A 350 15.40 7.26 -3.72
N ALA A 351 14.43 6.61 -4.31
CA ALA A 351 14.52 6.12 -5.67
C ALA A 351 14.69 7.26 -6.69
N GLY A 352 13.90 8.33 -6.55
CA GLY A 352 13.99 9.51 -7.42
C GLY A 352 15.34 10.23 -7.33
N LEU A 353 15.94 10.28 -6.14
CA LEU A 353 17.29 10.87 -5.95
C LEU A 353 18.39 10.11 -6.68
N LEU A 354 18.25 8.81 -6.88
CA LEU A 354 19.24 7.97 -7.55
C LEU A 354 19.18 8.06 -9.07
N ILE A 355 18.11 8.61 -9.62
CA ILE A 355 17.89 8.67 -11.06
C ILE A 355 18.37 10.01 -11.62
N HIS A 356 19.29 9.96 -12.58
CA HIS A 356 19.77 11.11 -13.30
C HIS A 356 19.47 10.95 -14.79
N GLN A 357 18.62 11.79 -15.35
CA GLN A 357 18.17 11.71 -16.75
C GLN A 357 19.30 11.78 -17.77
N SER A 358 20.40 12.44 -17.43
CA SER A 358 21.62 12.51 -18.26
C SER A 358 22.38 11.20 -18.36
N ASN A 359 22.12 10.22 -17.46
CA ASN A 359 22.81 8.95 -17.45
C ASN A 359 21.80 7.77 -17.37
N PRO A 360 21.51 7.10 -18.50
CA PRO A 360 20.53 6.01 -18.55
C PRO A 360 20.80 4.84 -17.59
N LYS A 361 22.05 4.58 -17.25
CA LYS A 361 22.41 3.50 -16.31
C LYS A 361 21.84 3.72 -14.90
N THR A 362 21.57 4.98 -14.53
CA THR A 362 21.06 5.31 -13.20
C THR A 362 19.61 4.85 -12.98
N TYR A 363 18.85 4.58 -14.04
CA TYR A 363 17.50 4.01 -13.90
C TYR A 363 17.48 2.64 -13.21
N GLY A 364 18.57 1.87 -13.28
CA GLY A 364 18.70 0.60 -12.56
C GLY A 364 19.09 0.74 -11.08
N TYR A 365 19.62 1.89 -10.64
CA TYR A 365 20.15 2.08 -9.28
C TYR A 365 19.10 1.87 -8.17
N PRO A 366 17.84 2.34 -8.30
CA PRO A 366 16.81 2.06 -7.29
C PRO A 366 16.56 0.56 -7.12
N LEU A 367 16.59 -0.23 -8.21
CA LEU A 367 16.39 -1.67 -8.16
C LEU A 367 17.54 -2.37 -7.44
N TYR A 368 18.81 -2.01 -7.76
CA TYR A 368 19.99 -2.51 -7.06
C TYR A 368 19.92 -2.16 -5.57
N LEU A 369 19.63 -0.89 -5.22
CA LEU A 369 19.53 -0.47 -3.82
C LEU A 369 18.46 -1.26 -3.08
N ALA A 370 17.27 -1.40 -3.65
CA ALA A 370 16.19 -2.19 -3.07
C ALA A 370 16.60 -3.65 -2.83
N GLY A 371 17.34 -4.24 -3.76
CA GLY A 371 17.86 -5.59 -3.66
C GLY A 371 18.88 -5.75 -2.54
N PHE A 372 19.90 -4.91 -2.51
CA PHE A 372 20.95 -4.95 -1.46
C PHE A 372 20.37 -4.67 -0.07
N LEU A 373 19.49 -3.69 0.08
CA LEU A 373 18.81 -3.43 1.35
C LEU A 373 17.92 -4.61 1.76
N THR A 374 17.21 -5.27 0.82
CA THR A 374 16.41 -6.48 1.14
C THR A 374 17.30 -7.62 1.61
N LEU A 375 18.52 -7.77 1.05
CA LEU A 375 19.49 -8.76 1.51
C LEU A 375 19.96 -8.46 2.95
N LEU A 376 20.23 -7.20 3.28
CA LEU A 376 20.56 -6.79 4.65
C LEU A 376 19.42 -7.07 5.62
N VAL A 377 18.18 -6.82 5.19
CA VAL A 377 16.99 -7.15 6.00
C VAL A 377 16.85 -8.65 6.20
N LEU A 378 17.13 -9.47 5.19
CA LEU A 378 17.18 -10.93 5.33
C LEU A 378 18.24 -11.36 6.38
N MET A 379 19.45 -10.80 6.32
CA MET A 379 20.50 -11.10 7.29
C MET A 379 20.07 -10.70 8.72
N LEU A 380 19.44 -9.53 8.87
CA LEU A 380 18.88 -9.08 10.14
C LEU A 380 17.80 -10.06 10.64
N ALA A 381 16.86 -10.45 9.78
CA ALA A 381 15.77 -11.36 10.12
C ALA A 381 16.30 -12.74 10.53
N VAL A 382 17.31 -13.28 9.83
CA VAL A 382 17.95 -14.56 10.19
C VAL A 382 18.68 -14.46 11.54
N ARG A 383 19.43 -13.38 11.77
CA ARG A 383 20.17 -13.18 13.02
C ARG A 383 19.25 -13.05 14.24
N THR A 384 18.11 -12.42 14.05
CA THR A 384 17.15 -12.11 15.13
C THR A 384 16.05 -13.16 15.26
N ARG A 385 16.03 -14.24 14.45
CA ARG A 385 14.97 -15.23 14.39
C ARG A 385 14.52 -15.78 15.75
N LYS A 386 15.47 -15.97 16.69
CA LYS A 386 15.17 -16.48 18.05
C LYS A 386 14.27 -15.55 18.87
N GLN A 387 14.18 -14.26 18.52
CA GLN A 387 13.39 -13.29 19.28
C GLN A 387 11.90 -13.36 18.96
N TYR A 388 11.51 -13.86 17.77
CA TYR A 388 10.12 -13.92 17.30
C TYR A 388 9.70 -15.30 16.78
N GLN A 389 10.50 -16.33 17.03
CA GLN A 389 10.05 -17.72 16.87
C GLN A 389 8.93 -18.01 17.88
N VAL A 390 7.74 -18.41 17.36
CA VAL A 390 6.58 -18.86 18.12
C VAL A 390 6.62 -20.38 18.22
#